data_a8f23d2f8b8a83d46d06d5c46bfa2224
#
_entry.id   a8f23d2f8b8a83d46d06d5c46bfa2224
#
_cell.length_a   1.000
_cell.length_b   1.000
_cell.length_c   1.000
_cell.angle_alpha   90.00
_cell.angle_beta   90.00
_cell.angle_gamma   90.00
#
_symmetry.space_group_name_H-M   'P 1'
#
loop_
_entity.id
_entity.type
_entity.pdbx_description
1 polymer ?
#
loop_
_entity_poly.entity_id
_entity_poly.type
_entity_poly.pdbx_seq_one_letter_code
_entity_poly.pdbx_strand_id
1 'polypeptide(L)'
;MLKVMPAAIFLALVGSTAAYAADTKIIDHHVANMKSGNLEGVLSDYAPDAVVVTPAGMVSSNGVFVGADTRKLFSVLTDKDHVPGNKTMQTRYETLGPDTVLMHWVQFKGTAKEVAGYDVFVLRGGKVAFQTVAVDAAKK
;
A
#
# COMPACT_ATOMS: atom_id res chain seq x y z
N MET A 1 49.14 34.59 -39.21
CA MET A 1 47.67 34.39 -39.25
C MET A 1 47.28 33.32 -38.21
N LEU A 2 46.75 33.77 -37.08
CA LEU A 2 46.34 32.89 -35.99
C LEU A 2 44.87 32.59 -36.20
N LYS A 3 44.50 31.27 -36.42
CA LYS A 3 43.12 30.83 -36.51
C LYS A 3 42.58 30.60 -35.08
N VAL A 4 41.63 31.43 -34.70
CA VAL A 4 40.85 31.27 -33.47
C VAL A 4 39.76 30.23 -33.74
N MET A 5 39.80 29.09 -33.02
CA MET A 5 38.72 28.10 -33.02
C MET A 5 37.64 28.54 -32.02
N PRO A 6 36.35 28.50 -32.38
CA PRO A 6 35.30 28.77 -31.42
C PRO A 6 35.14 27.60 -30.46
N ALA A 7 35.17 27.91 -29.17
CA ALA A 7 34.82 26.94 -28.10
C ALA A 7 33.31 26.66 -28.15
N ALA A 8 32.94 25.40 -28.40
CA ALA A 8 31.57 24.94 -28.27
C ALA A 8 31.24 24.79 -26.79
N ILE A 9 30.35 25.63 -26.30
CA ILE A 9 29.78 25.50 -24.95
C ILE A 9 28.74 24.38 -24.98
N PHE A 10 29.07 23.22 -24.42
CA PHE A 10 28.10 22.16 -24.12
C PHE A 10 27.26 22.58 -22.90
N LEU A 11 26.04 23.04 -23.15
CA LEU A 11 25.06 23.25 -22.09
C LEU A 11 24.49 21.89 -21.70
N ALA A 12 25.00 21.31 -20.62
CA ALA A 12 24.42 20.11 -20.03
C ALA A 12 23.08 20.49 -19.37
N LEU A 13 21.96 20.15 -20.03
CA LEU A 13 20.64 20.15 -19.40
C LEU A 13 20.65 19.07 -18.33
N VAL A 14 20.90 19.46 -17.10
CA VAL A 14 20.59 18.61 -15.93
C VAL A 14 19.08 18.65 -15.75
N GLY A 15 18.39 17.74 -16.44
CA GLY A 15 16.97 17.50 -16.20
C GLY A 15 16.81 16.96 -14.77
N SER A 16 16.34 17.81 -13.86
CA SER A 16 15.84 17.35 -12.56
C SER A 16 14.63 16.47 -12.82
N THR A 17 14.80 15.16 -12.83
CA THR A 17 13.66 14.25 -12.70
C THR A 17 13.14 14.42 -11.27
N ALA A 18 12.11 15.24 -11.10
CA ALA A 18 11.33 15.24 -9.88
C ALA A 18 10.83 13.79 -9.71
N ALA A 19 11.36 13.09 -8.72
CA ALA A 19 10.84 11.79 -8.35
C ALA A 19 9.40 12.02 -7.87
N TYR A 20 8.41 11.68 -8.69
CA TYR A 20 7.01 11.75 -8.30
C TYR A 20 6.82 10.72 -7.19
N ALA A 21 6.43 11.20 -5.99
CA ALA A 21 6.01 10.31 -4.91
C ALA A 21 4.71 9.60 -5.32
N ALA A 22 4.53 8.36 -4.87
CA ALA A 22 3.31 7.61 -5.09
C ALA A 22 2.08 8.37 -4.56
N ASP A 23 0.97 8.36 -5.31
CA ASP A 23 -0.28 8.98 -4.86
C ASP A 23 -0.94 8.11 -3.78
N THR A 24 -0.97 8.59 -2.54
CA THR A 24 -1.54 7.86 -1.40
C THR A 24 -3.06 7.91 -1.34
N LYS A 25 -3.75 8.67 -2.19
CA LYS A 25 -5.23 8.79 -2.17
C LYS A 25 -5.94 7.45 -2.31
N ILE A 26 -5.40 6.55 -3.12
CA ILE A 26 -5.96 5.20 -3.26
C ILE A 26 -5.84 4.42 -1.95
N ILE A 27 -4.76 4.62 -1.20
CA ILE A 27 -4.55 3.96 0.10
C ILE A 27 -5.49 4.57 1.15
N ASP A 28 -5.70 5.90 1.15
CA ASP A 28 -6.68 6.56 2.02
C ASP A 28 -8.09 6.03 1.77
N HIS A 29 -8.47 5.85 0.49
CA HIS A 29 -9.76 5.27 0.10
C HIS A 29 -9.88 3.82 0.57
N HIS A 30 -8.83 3.01 0.39
CA HIS A 30 -8.76 1.64 0.90
C HIS A 30 -8.98 1.60 2.42
N VAL A 31 -8.22 2.40 3.19
CA VAL A 31 -8.33 2.45 4.65
C VAL A 31 -9.74 2.88 5.09
N ALA A 32 -10.34 3.89 4.45
CA ALA A 32 -11.69 4.34 4.76
C ALA A 32 -12.72 3.22 4.55
N ASN A 33 -12.61 2.46 3.45
CA ASN A 33 -13.49 1.34 3.17
C ASN A 33 -13.27 0.16 4.11
N MET A 34 -12.02 -0.14 4.48
CA MET A 34 -11.70 -1.14 5.52
C MET A 34 -12.35 -0.77 6.86
N LYS A 35 -12.24 0.49 7.30
CA LYS A 35 -12.83 0.99 8.56
C LYS A 35 -14.35 0.94 8.55
N SER A 36 -14.98 1.20 7.42
CA SER A 36 -16.45 1.18 7.26
C SER A 36 -17.02 -0.21 7.02
N GLY A 37 -16.16 -1.21 6.70
CA GLY A 37 -16.59 -2.57 6.31
C GLY A 37 -17.20 -2.61 4.91
N ASN A 38 -16.78 -1.69 4.02
CA ASN A 38 -17.27 -1.61 2.64
C ASN A 38 -16.42 -2.50 1.72
N LEU A 39 -16.79 -3.76 1.57
CA LEU A 39 -16.09 -4.73 0.73
C LEU A 39 -15.94 -4.26 -0.72
N GLU A 40 -17.03 -3.79 -1.34
CA GLU A 40 -16.99 -3.36 -2.76
C GLU A 40 -16.10 -2.13 -2.95
N GLY A 41 -16.11 -1.20 -2.00
CA GLY A 41 -15.21 -0.07 -1.98
C GLY A 41 -13.74 -0.50 -1.92
N VAL A 42 -13.40 -1.45 -1.04
CA VAL A 42 -12.05 -2.02 -0.98
C VAL A 42 -11.66 -2.67 -2.31
N LEU A 43 -12.50 -3.55 -2.85
CA LEU A 43 -12.21 -4.26 -4.09
C LEU A 43 -12.04 -3.33 -5.29
N SER A 44 -12.72 -2.18 -5.29
CA SER A 44 -12.60 -1.19 -6.35
C SER A 44 -11.21 -0.55 -6.45
N ASP A 45 -10.40 -0.65 -5.39
CA ASP A 45 -9.04 -0.10 -5.36
C ASP A 45 -8.02 -1.01 -6.05
N TYR A 46 -8.35 -2.27 -6.29
CA TYR A 46 -7.41 -3.27 -6.81
C TYR A 46 -7.52 -3.46 -8.32
N ALA A 47 -6.35 -3.73 -8.92
CA ALA A 47 -6.30 -4.17 -10.31
C ALA A 47 -6.93 -5.59 -10.44
N PRO A 48 -7.51 -5.94 -11.60
CA PRO A 48 -8.15 -7.25 -11.78
C PRO A 48 -7.21 -8.45 -11.60
N ASP A 49 -5.91 -8.23 -11.78
CA ASP A 49 -4.84 -9.22 -11.63
C ASP A 49 -3.99 -8.99 -10.37
N ALA A 50 -4.49 -8.20 -9.43
CA ALA A 50 -3.76 -7.88 -8.21
C ALA A 50 -3.37 -9.13 -7.42
N VAL A 51 -2.23 -9.04 -6.74
CA VAL A 51 -1.75 -10.07 -5.81
C VAL A 51 -1.70 -9.50 -4.41
N VAL A 52 -2.32 -10.19 -3.45
CA VAL A 52 -2.22 -9.84 -2.02
C VAL A 52 -1.61 -11.01 -1.27
N VAL A 53 -0.59 -10.71 -0.45
CA VAL A 53 0.09 -11.69 0.38
C VAL A 53 -0.12 -11.34 1.85
N THR A 54 -0.61 -12.30 2.62
CA THR A 54 -0.82 -12.20 4.07
C THR A 54 -0.02 -13.26 4.80
N PRO A 55 0.11 -13.19 6.12
CA PRO A 55 0.63 -14.33 6.89
C PRO A 55 -0.14 -15.61 6.57
N ALA A 56 0.59 -16.70 6.35
CA ALA A 56 -0.01 -18.02 6.13
C ALA A 56 -0.91 -18.39 7.32
N GLY A 57 -2.09 -18.93 7.04
CA GLY A 57 -3.07 -19.30 8.05
C GLY A 57 -3.97 -18.15 8.55
N MET A 58 -3.75 -16.90 8.12
CA MET A 58 -4.62 -15.80 8.52
C MET A 58 -6.05 -15.97 7.94
N VAL A 59 -6.17 -16.21 6.63
CA VAL A 59 -7.43 -16.46 5.92
C VAL A 59 -7.34 -17.71 5.05
N SER A 60 -6.18 -17.97 4.45
CA SER A 60 -5.89 -19.18 3.68
C SER A 60 -4.59 -19.82 4.13
N SER A 61 -4.40 -21.11 3.83
CA SER A 61 -3.24 -21.88 4.29
C SER A 61 -1.90 -21.34 3.75
N ASN A 62 -1.88 -20.76 2.54
CA ASN A 62 -0.68 -20.22 1.92
C ASN A 62 -0.58 -18.68 2.00
N GLY A 63 -1.65 -18.00 2.41
CA GLY A 63 -1.68 -16.53 2.53
C GLY A 63 -1.61 -15.78 1.20
N VAL A 64 -1.81 -16.41 0.05
CA VAL A 64 -1.70 -15.77 -1.27
C VAL A 64 -3.06 -15.70 -1.95
N PHE A 65 -3.43 -14.50 -2.44
CA PHE A 65 -4.69 -14.22 -3.13
C PHE A 65 -4.40 -13.52 -4.44
N VAL A 66 -4.93 -14.02 -5.54
CA VAL A 66 -4.68 -13.49 -6.89
C VAL A 66 -6.00 -13.16 -7.59
N GLY A 67 -6.07 -11.97 -8.16
CA GLY A 67 -7.22 -11.54 -8.96
C GLY A 67 -8.54 -11.66 -8.19
N ALA A 68 -9.48 -12.45 -8.70
CA ALA A 68 -10.81 -12.62 -8.10
C ALA A 68 -10.77 -13.24 -6.69
N ASP A 69 -9.70 -13.94 -6.31
CA ASP A 69 -9.58 -14.51 -4.97
C ASP A 69 -9.35 -13.45 -3.87
N THR A 70 -8.96 -12.23 -4.23
CA THR A 70 -8.88 -11.10 -3.28
C THR A 70 -10.21 -10.83 -2.59
N ARG A 71 -11.34 -11.13 -3.24
CA ARG A 71 -12.67 -11.04 -2.62
C ARG A 71 -12.80 -11.95 -1.39
N LYS A 72 -12.24 -13.16 -1.43
CA LYS A 72 -12.28 -14.09 -0.27
C LYS A 72 -11.54 -13.50 0.92
N LEU A 73 -10.37 -12.90 0.67
CA LEU A 73 -9.59 -12.23 1.70
C LEU A 73 -10.37 -11.06 2.31
N PHE A 74 -10.79 -10.13 1.46
CA PHE A 74 -11.41 -8.89 1.95
C PHE A 74 -12.80 -9.09 2.51
N SER A 75 -13.55 -10.14 2.13
CA SER A 75 -14.81 -10.49 2.80
C SER A 75 -14.61 -10.81 4.28
N VAL A 76 -13.47 -11.40 4.66
CA VAL A 76 -13.11 -11.63 6.06
C VAL A 76 -12.55 -10.36 6.71
N LEU A 77 -11.64 -9.66 6.03
CA LEU A 77 -10.95 -8.50 6.61
C LEU A 77 -11.85 -7.27 6.77
N THR A 78 -12.90 -7.12 5.97
CA THR A 78 -13.89 -6.03 6.13
C THR A 78 -15.04 -6.40 7.07
N ASP A 79 -15.16 -7.65 7.47
CA ASP A 79 -16.18 -8.08 8.42
C ASP A 79 -15.90 -7.49 9.80
N LYS A 80 -16.84 -6.68 10.30
CA LYS A 80 -16.69 -5.94 11.56
C LYS A 80 -16.70 -6.85 12.79
N ASP A 81 -17.27 -8.03 12.67
CA ASP A 81 -17.32 -9.03 13.75
C ASP A 81 -16.00 -9.82 13.79
N HIS A 82 -15.41 -10.10 12.64
CA HIS A 82 -14.11 -10.77 12.54
C HIS A 82 -12.95 -9.84 12.85
N VAL A 83 -12.98 -8.59 12.34
CA VAL A 83 -11.90 -7.61 12.54
C VAL A 83 -12.44 -6.30 13.13
N PRO A 84 -12.92 -6.33 14.37
CA PRO A 84 -13.51 -5.15 15.03
C PRO A 84 -12.51 -4.01 15.22
N GLY A 85 -11.21 -4.28 15.13
CA GLY A 85 -10.14 -3.30 15.23
C GLY A 85 -10.06 -2.33 14.06
N ASN A 86 -10.59 -2.69 12.88
CA ASN A 86 -10.51 -1.83 11.69
C ASN A 86 -11.05 -0.42 11.94
N LYS A 87 -12.18 -0.27 12.63
CA LYS A 87 -12.76 1.04 12.95
C LYS A 87 -11.85 1.94 13.78
N THR A 88 -10.90 1.37 14.50
CA THR A 88 -9.94 2.09 15.37
C THR A 88 -8.61 2.32 14.68
N MET A 89 -8.42 1.81 13.45
CA MET A 89 -7.15 1.84 12.74
C MET A 89 -6.64 3.27 12.56
N GLN A 90 -5.38 3.48 12.91
CA GLN A 90 -4.59 4.67 12.60
C GLN A 90 -3.47 4.26 11.67
N THR A 91 -3.15 5.12 10.71
CA THR A 91 -2.16 4.83 9.67
C THR A 91 -1.13 5.94 9.53
N ARG A 92 0.06 5.56 9.07
CA ARG A 92 1.15 6.45 8.67
C ARG A 92 1.77 5.89 7.39
N TYR A 93 2.08 6.74 6.42
CA TYR A 93 2.61 6.35 5.13
C TYR A 93 4.06 6.81 4.94
N GLU A 94 4.80 6.01 4.19
CA GLU A 94 6.10 6.34 3.61
C GLU A 94 6.06 5.98 2.13
N THR A 95 6.36 6.94 1.25
CA THR A 95 6.50 6.66 -0.18
C THR A 95 7.91 6.17 -0.46
N LEU A 96 8.05 4.98 -1.04
CA LEU A 96 9.32 4.33 -1.33
C LEU A 96 9.71 4.44 -2.81
N GLY A 97 9.12 5.38 -3.54
CA GLY A 97 9.33 5.58 -4.97
C GLY A 97 8.07 6.07 -5.66
N PRO A 98 8.02 6.01 -6.99
CA PRO A 98 6.89 6.57 -7.75
C PRO A 98 5.61 5.73 -7.65
N ASP A 99 5.70 4.46 -7.27
CA ASP A 99 4.61 3.49 -7.30
C ASP A 99 4.47 2.66 -6.02
N THR A 100 5.35 2.84 -5.04
CA THR A 100 5.40 2.00 -3.84
C THR A 100 5.14 2.83 -2.58
N VAL A 101 4.22 2.35 -1.74
CA VAL A 101 3.85 2.95 -0.45
C VAL A 101 4.00 1.91 0.66
N LEU A 102 4.71 2.27 1.71
CA LEU A 102 4.72 1.56 2.98
C LEU A 102 3.71 2.22 3.92
N MET A 103 2.72 1.46 4.36
CA MET A 103 1.73 1.88 5.35
C MET A 103 2.00 1.17 6.67
N HIS A 104 2.29 1.93 7.72
CA HIS A 104 2.21 1.41 9.08
C HIS A 104 0.80 1.60 9.61
N TRP A 105 0.28 0.61 10.29
CA TRP A 105 -1.04 0.66 10.90
C TRP A 105 -1.03 0.16 12.34
N VAL A 106 -1.95 0.67 13.13
CA VAL A 106 -2.21 0.21 14.50
C VAL A 106 -3.70 0.22 14.77
N GLN A 107 -4.20 -0.84 15.40
CA GLN A 107 -5.57 -0.98 15.89
C GLN A 107 -5.56 -1.00 17.41
N PHE A 108 -6.62 -0.50 18.04
CA PHE A 108 -6.78 -0.44 19.50
C PHE A 108 -5.59 0.22 20.23
N LYS A 109 -4.97 1.24 19.60
CA LYS A 109 -3.76 1.90 20.09
C LYS A 109 -3.87 2.30 21.57
N GLY A 110 -2.84 1.96 22.36
CA GLY A 110 -2.76 2.29 23.77
C GLY A 110 -3.60 1.40 24.70
N THR A 111 -4.15 0.30 24.20
CA THR A 111 -4.91 -0.68 25.00
C THR A 111 -4.20 -2.02 25.07
N ALA A 112 -4.64 -2.89 25.97
CA ALA A 112 -4.14 -4.27 26.05
C ALA A 112 -4.45 -5.11 24.79
N LYS A 113 -5.33 -4.63 23.92
CA LYS A 113 -5.69 -5.27 22.63
C LYS A 113 -4.95 -4.68 21.44
N GLU A 114 -3.95 -3.82 21.65
CA GLU A 114 -3.20 -3.20 20.56
C GLU A 114 -2.60 -4.24 19.63
N VAL A 115 -2.90 -4.09 18.34
CA VAL A 115 -2.29 -4.85 17.26
C VAL A 115 -1.75 -3.86 16.25
N ALA A 116 -0.54 -4.08 15.78
CA ALA A 116 0.13 -3.23 14.81
C ALA A 116 0.76 -4.08 13.70
N GLY A 117 1.11 -3.41 12.61
CA GLY A 117 1.79 -4.02 11.51
C GLY A 117 2.09 -3.02 10.41
N TYR A 118 2.43 -3.55 9.25
CA TYR A 118 2.66 -2.75 8.07
C TYR A 118 2.22 -3.48 6.81
N ASP A 119 1.84 -2.70 5.81
CA ASP A 119 1.52 -3.17 4.47
C ASP A 119 2.43 -2.46 3.47
N VAL A 120 2.88 -3.17 2.45
CA VAL A 120 3.54 -2.56 1.29
C VAL A 120 2.56 -2.64 0.12
N PHE A 121 2.30 -1.51 -0.51
CA PHE A 121 1.47 -1.40 -1.70
C PHE A 121 2.32 -1.04 -2.90
N VAL A 122 2.09 -1.72 -4.02
CA VAL A 122 2.61 -1.33 -5.34
C VAL A 122 1.44 -0.92 -6.21
N LEU A 123 1.50 0.30 -6.75
CA LEU A 123 0.45 0.90 -7.54
C LEU A 123 0.77 0.80 -9.03
N ARG A 124 -0.26 0.53 -9.85
CA ARG A 124 -0.16 0.50 -11.31
C ARG A 124 -1.46 1.03 -11.89
N GLY A 125 -1.36 2.08 -12.73
CA GLY A 125 -2.53 2.68 -13.38
C GLY A 125 -3.59 3.18 -12.39
N GLY A 126 -3.18 3.73 -11.23
CA GLY A 126 -4.10 4.22 -10.20
C GLY A 126 -4.83 3.12 -9.41
N LYS A 127 -4.35 1.89 -9.48
CA LYS A 127 -4.87 0.72 -8.75
C LYS A 127 -3.77 0.03 -7.97
N VAL A 128 -4.13 -0.66 -6.90
CA VAL A 128 -3.24 -1.57 -6.18
C VAL A 128 -3.02 -2.81 -7.05
N ALA A 129 -1.78 -3.02 -7.48
CA ALA A 129 -1.37 -4.21 -8.23
C ALA A 129 -0.79 -5.30 -7.32
N PHE A 130 -0.17 -4.89 -6.21
CA PHE A 130 0.39 -5.80 -5.23
C PHE A 130 0.26 -5.22 -3.83
N GLN A 131 -0.02 -6.06 -2.85
CA GLN A 131 0.00 -5.71 -1.43
C GLN A 131 0.57 -6.87 -0.61
N THR A 132 1.39 -6.53 0.39
CA THR A 132 1.67 -7.45 1.50
C THR A 132 0.99 -6.94 2.75
N VAL A 133 0.57 -7.85 3.61
CA VAL A 133 0.10 -7.57 4.98
C VAL A 133 1.06 -8.24 5.94
N ALA A 134 1.69 -7.47 6.81
CA ALA A 134 2.52 -8.00 7.89
C ALA A 134 1.97 -7.55 9.24
N VAL A 135 1.95 -8.46 10.19
CA VAL A 135 1.51 -8.20 11.57
C VAL A 135 2.73 -8.28 12.48
N ASP A 136 2.91 -7.28 13.31
CA ASP A 136 4.01 -7.27 14.28
C ASP A 136 3.82 -8.39 15.32
N ALA A 137 4.94 -8.91 15.82
CA ALA A 137 4.89 -9.86 16.92
C ALA A 137 4.22 -9.20 18.14
N ALA A 138 3.35 -9.94 18.83
CA ALA A 138 2.73 -9.45 20.05
C ALA A 138 3.80 -8.98 21.05
N LYS A 139 3.62 -7.77 21.57
CA LYS A 139 4.48 -7.28 22.68
C LYS A 139 4.29 -8.21 23.86
N LYS A 140 5.38 -8.82 24.31
CA LYS A 140 5.42 -9.64 25.52
C LYS A 140 5.37 -8.78 26.77
#